data_38a4ac1a4b28ddfce37cc5355f62fb54
#
_entry.id   38a4ac1a4b28ddfce37cc5355f62fb54
#
_cell.length_a   1.000
_cell.length_b   1.000
_cell.length_c   1.000
_cell.angle_alpha   90.00
_cell.angle_beta   90.00
_cell.angle_gamma   90.00
#
_symmetry.space_group_name_H-M   'P 1'
#
loop_
_entity.id
_entity.type
_entity.pdbx_description
1 polymer ?
#
loop_
_entity_poly.entity_id
_entity_poly.type
_entity_poly.pdbx_seq_one_letter_code
_entity_poly.pdbx_strand_id
1 'polypeptide(L)'
;LAPVMDTPYQVYNMTKLADMVFPSFEIDGKEYPMGYSLFEDDYQYEKNTDVRRKAFEVFSNEIKKYENTTASLYNAQCQNEKIESEIRGYDSVFDFLLFPQNVTREMYDRQIDTIMNELSPHMRRYARLKKKVLGLEEMTYPDLLVPLDSDYSPSVTWKECEKYAAEGLSIMGDDYIKMVHEAFERRWFDYARNQGKSTGGFCASPYGKGSFILLSWNGRMSDVFTAVHELGHAGHFKAANANQSILDTDVSTYFVEAPSTINELLLAHSLLK
;
A
#
# COMPACT_ATOMS: atom_id res chain seq x y z
N LEU A 1 -20.36 -21.63 -0.60
CA LEU A 1 -19.78 -21.10 0.65
C LEU A 1 -18.95 -19.85 0.42
N ALA A 2 -18.11 -19.79 -0.64
CA ALA A 2 -17.23 -18.63 -0.88
C ALA A 2 -17.94 -17.25 -0.82
N PRO A 3 -19.09 -17.00 -1.47
CA PRO A 3 -19.75 -15.69 -1.37
C PRO A 3 -20.22 -15.34 0.05
N VAL A 4 -20.48 -16.33 0.91
CA VAL A 4 -20.86 -16.09 2.31
C VAL A 4 -19.63 -15.74 3.15
N MET A 5 -18.50 -16.38 2.87
CA MET A 5 -17.23 -16.12 3.56
C MET A 5 -16.68 -14.73 3.25
N ASP A 6 -16.95 -14.20 2.04
CA ASP A 6 -16.56 -12.84 1.62
C ASP A 6 -17.43 -11.72 2.22
N THR A 7 -18.59 -12.05 2.80
CA THR A 7 -19.55 -11.04 3.26
C THR A 7 -18.94 -10.02 4.24
N PRO A 8 -18.12 -10.41 5.25
CA PRO A 8 -17.53 -9.43 6.17
C PRO A 8 -16.68 -8.38 5.44
N TYR A 9 -15.88 -8.79 4.48
CA TYR A 9 -15.04 -7.90 3.67
C TYR A 9 -15.87 -6.99 2.76
N GLN A 10 -16.91 -7.51 2.11
CA GLN A 10 -17.79 -6.72 1.27
C GLN A 10 -18.54 -5.65 2.06
N VAL A 11 -19.07 -5.99 3.23
CA VAL A 11 -19.77 -5.02 4.11
C VAL A 11 -18.78 -3.98 4.65
N TYR A 12 -17.56 -4.37 5.02
CA TYR A 12 -16.51 -3.44 5.41
C TYR A 12 -16.22 -2.41 4.30
N ASN A 13 -16.06 -2.86 3.07
CA ASN A 13 -15.81 -1.98 1.95
C ASN A 13 -16.98 -1.05 1.66
N MET A 14 -18.23 -1.53 1.72
CA MET A 14 -19.41 -0.68 1.57
C MET A 14 -19.47 0.40 2.66
N THR A 15 -19.21 0.01 3.91
CA THR A 15 -19.14 0.97 5.02
C THR A 15 -18.06 2.02 4.79
N LYS A 16 -16.85 1.60 4.39
CA LYS A 16 -15.71 2.50 4.15
C LYS A 16 -15.93 3.44 2.97
N LEU A 17 -16.43 2.92 1.84
CA LEU A 17 -16.43 3.62 0.56
C LEU A 17 -17.74 4.36 0.27
N ALA A 18 -18.86 3.93 0.87
CA ALA A 18 -20.19 4.47 0.58
C ALA A 18 -20.86 5.16 1.77
N ASP A 19 -20.74 4.58 2.99
CA ASP A 19 -21.52 5.05 4.14
C ASP A 19 -20.78 6.08 5.00
N MET A 20 -19.43 6.06 5.03
CA MET A 20 -18.65 7.02 5.80
C MET A 20 -18.69 8.40 5.16
N VAL A 21 -19.18 9.38 5.92
CA VAL A 21 -19.23 10.79 5.51
C VAL A 21 -18.42 11.62 6.50
N PHE A 22 -17.36 12.20 6.02
CA PHE A 22 -16.45 13.00 6.85
C PHE A 22 -16.86 14.47 6.84
N PRO A 23 -17.00 15.13 8.03
CA PRO A 23 -17.26 16.55 8.09
C PRO A 23 -16.02 17.35 7.69
N SER A 24 -16.21 18.52 7.05
CA SER A 24 -15.13 19.49 6.91
C SER A 24 -14.70 20.03 8.30
N PHE A 25 -13.52 20.63 8.36
CA PHE A 25 -13.01 21.30 9.55
C PHE A 25 -12.46 22.68 9.20
N GLU A 26 -12.31 23.53 10.20
CA GLU A 26 -11.82 24.91 10.03
C GLU A 26 -10.56 25.14 10.88
N ILE A 27 -9.57 25.82 10.29
CA ILE A 27 -8.38 26.36 10.96
C ILE A 27 -8.15 27.79 10.46
N ASP A 28 -8.03 28.72 11.36
CA ASP A 28 -7.75 30.15 11.07
C ASP A 28 -8.72 30.78 10.05
N GLY A 29 -10.01 30.41 10.12
CA GLY A 29 -11.05 30.93 9.23
C GLY A 29 -11.04 30.30 7.82
N LYS A 30 -10.20 29.29 7.57
CA LYS A 30 -10.16 28.54 6.33
C LYS A 30 -10.81 27.17 6.53
N GLU A 31 -11.75 26.85 5.67
CA GLU A 31 -12.41 25.53 5.64
C GLU A 31 -11.57 24.51 4.85
N TYR A 32 -11.48 23.31 5.42
CA TYR A 32 -10.78 22.15 4.84
C TYR A 32 -11.78 21.01 4.65
N PRO A 33 -12.02 20.55 3.40
CA PRO A 33 -12.85 19.37 3.16
C PRO A 33 -12.15 18.12 3.71
N MET A 34 -12.93 17.12 4.11
CA MET A 34 -12.39 15.85 4.60
C MET A 34 -12.99 14.68 3.81
N GLY A 35 -12.20 13.65 3.65
CA GLY A 35 -12.57 12.38 3.04
C GLY A 35 -11.47 11.38 3.23
N TYR A 36 -11.75 10.10 2.97
CA TYR A 36 -10.77 9.03 3.17
C TYR A 36 -9.50 9.26 2.35
N SER A 37 -9.66 9.47 1.03
CA SER A 37 -8.52 9.73 0.12
C SER A 37 -7.81 11.05 0.43
N LEU A 38 -8.55 12.11 0.80
CA LEU A 38 -7.93 13.39 1.18
C LEU A 38 -7.06 13.26 2.42
N PHE A 39 -7.49 12.42 3.39
CA PHE A 39 -6.67 12.16 4.57
C PHE A 39 -5.42 11.37 4.21
N GLU A 40 -5.56 10.24 3.52
CA GLU A 40 -4.45 9.33 3.20
C GLU A 40 -3.46 9.95 2.20
N ASP A 41 -3.96 10.66 1.18
CA ASP A 41 -3.11 11.18 0.09
C ASP A 41 -2.53 12.57 0.36
N ASP A 42 -3.23 13.41 1.15
CA ASP A 42 -2.85 14.81 1.32
C ASP A 42 -2.57 15.19 2.79
N TYR A 43 -3.54 15.03 3.71
CA TYR A 43 -3.38 15.55 5.07
C TYR A 43 -2.32 14.84 5.92
N GLN A 44 -2.01 13.58 5.66
CA GLN A 44 -0.91 12.89 6.35
C GLN A 44 0.46 13.50 6.03
N TYR A 45 0.58 14.22 4.92
CA TYR A 45 1.79 14.88 4.45
C TYR A 45 1.75 16.41 4.62
N GLU A 46 0.66 16.96 5.19
CA GLU A 46 0.46 18.40 5.37
C GLU A 46 1.55 19.00 6.27
N LYS A 47 2.19 20.09 5.80
CA LYS A 47 3.27 20.79 6.50
C LYS A 47 2.79 21.47 7.76
N ASN A 48 1.63 22.12 7.68
CA ASN A 48 1.04 22.83 8.82
C ASN A 48 0.61 21.81 9.88
N THR A 49 1.29 21.86 11.02
CA THR A 49 1.09 20.92 12.12
C THR A 49 -0.35 20.96 12.67
N ASP A 50 -0.95 22.15 12.75
CA ASP A 50 -2.30 22.31 13.29
C ASP A 50 -3.34 21.72 12.33
N VAL A 51 -3.19 21.98 11.01
CA VAL A 51 -4.05 21.40 9.99
C VAL A 51 -3.92 19.88 9.97
N ARG A 52 -2.71 19.36 9.96
CA ARG A 52 -2.44 17.92 9.94
C ARG A 52 -3.03 17.19 11.15
N ARG A 53 -2.79 17.72 12.35
CA ARG A 53 -3.29 17.12 13.61
C ARG A 53 -4.79 17.25 13.73
N LYS A 54 -5.38 18.36 13.29
CA LYS A 54 -6.84 18.53 13.26
C LYS A 54 -7.49 17.58 12.25
N ALA A 55 -6.88 17.42 11.07
CA ALA A 55 -7.33 16.43 10.09
C ALA A 55 -7.35 15.02 10.68
N PHE A 56 -6.28 14.62 11.38
CA PHE A 56 -6.21 13.31 12.06
C PHE A 56 -7.30 13.17 13.13
N GLU A 57 -7.54 14.20 13.93
CA GLU A 57 -8.60 14.20 14.94
C GLU A 57 -9.98 13.98 14.30
N VAL A 58 -10.30 14.77 13.27
CA VAL A 58 -11.59 14.70 12.57
C VAL A 58 -11.78 13.35 11.92
N PHE A 59 -10.76 12.88 11.22
CA PHE A 59 -10.75 11.56 10.55
C PHE A 59 -10.94 10.42 11.56
N SER A 60 -10.17 10.41 12.64
CA SER A 60 -10.24 9.38 13.68
C SER A 60 -11.58 9.36 14.41
N ASN A 61 -12.15 10.54 14.69
CA ASN A 61 -13.45 10.65 15.33
C ASN A 61 -14.59 10.14 14.43
N GLU A 62 -14.48 10.31 13.12
CA GLU A 62 -15.46 9.76 12.18
C GLU A 62 -15.36 8.23 12.10
N ILE A 63 -14.17 7.68 11.91
CA ILE A 63 -13.94 6.22 11.91
C ILE A 63 -14.45 5.59 13.21
N LYS A 64 -14.22 6.22 14.34
CA LYS A 64 -14.64 5.72 15.67
C LYS A 64 -16.15 5.49 15.77
N LYS A 65 -16.98 6.20 15.01
CA LYS A 65 -18.43 5.96 14.98
C LYS A 65 -18.79 4.56 14.47
N TYR A 66 -17.91 3.96 13.69
CA TYR A 66 -18.08 2.63 13.09
C TYR A 66 -17.33 1.52 13.85
N GLU A 67 -16.77 1.84 15.03
CA GLU A 67 -15.95 0.89 15.82
C GLU A 67 -16.65 -0.45 16.06
N ASN A 68 -17.90 -0.43 16.49
CA ASN A 68 -18.66 -1.65 16.78
C ASN A 68 -18.97 -2.45 15.51
N THR A 69 -19.30 -1.77 14.41
CA THR A 69 -19.55 -2.42 13.12
C THR A 69 -18.28 -3.09 12.61
N THR A 70 -17.17 -2.35 12.61
CA THR A 70 -15.87 -2.85 12.16
C THR A 70 -15.37 -4.01 13.03
N ALA A 71 -15.51 -3.90 14.36
CA ALA A 71 -15.15 -4.97 15.28
C ALA A 71 -16.00 -6.25 15.05
N SER A 72 -17.29 -6.09 14.79
CA SER A 72 -18.18 -7.21 14.50
C SER A 72 -17.82 -7.90 13.19
N LEU A 73 -17.50 -7.13 12.15
CA LEU A 73 -17.06 -7.66 10.84
C LEU A 73 -15.72 -8.38 10.94
N TYR A 74 -14.76 -7.79 11.68
CA TYR A 74 -13.47 -8.43 11.92
C TYR A 74 -13.62 -9.76 12.71
N ASN A 75 -14.47 -9.75 13.75
CA ASN A 75 -14.77 -10.99 14.47
C ASN A 75 -15.41 -12.04 13.55
N ALA A 76 -16.34 -11.64 12.66
CA ALA A 76 -16.94 -12.57 11.71
C ALA A 76 -15.89 -13.16 10.76
N GLN A 77 -14.94 -12.37 10.28
CA GLN A 77 -13.82 -12.84 9.47
C GLN A 77 -12.97 -13.87 10.24
N CYS A 78 -12.58 -13.56 11.48
CA CYS A 78 -11.81 -14.49 12.30
C CYS A 78 -12.58 -15.82 12.57
N GLN A 79 -13.90 -15.76 12.75
CA GLN A 79 -14.72 -16.96 12.91
C GLN A 79 -14.79 -17.78 11.61
N ASN A 80 -14.91 -17.12 10.46
CA ASN A 80 -14.88 -17.78 9.16
C ASN A 80 -13.59 -18.56 8.95
N GLU A 81 -12.44 -17.94 9.19
CA GLU A 81 -11.12 -18.56 9.05
C GLU A 81 -10.95 -19.74 10.04
N LYS A 82 -11.42 -19.57 11.27
CA LYS A 82 -11.40 -20.63 12.27
C LYS A 82 -12.23 -21.84 11.83
N ILE A 83 -13.48 -21.61 11.42
CA ILE A 83 -14.38 -22.67 10.97
C ILE A 83 -13.80 -23.38 9.74
N GLU A 84 -13.26 -22.61 8.79
CA GLU A 84 -12.67 -23.18 7.58
C GLU A 84 -11.43 -24.03 7.91
N SER A 85 -10.57 -23.57 8.82
CA SER A 85 -9.40 -24.34 9.25
C SER A 85 -9.80 -25.67 9.91
N GLU A 86 -10.84 -25.66 10.78
CA GLU A 86 -11.38 -26.87 11.42
C GLU A 86 -11.99 -27.85 10.40
N ILE A 87 -12.80 -27.34 9.46
CA ILE A 87 -13.43 -28.17 8.40
C ILE A 87 -12.36 -28.82 7.50
N ARG A 88 -11.27 -28.12 7.23
CA ARG A 88 -10.16 -28.61 6.41
C ARG A 88 -9.18 -29.50 7.18
N GLY A 89 -9.35 -29.65 8.51
CA GLY A 89 -8.56 -30.53 9.36
C GLY A 89 -7.19 -29.97 9.73
N TYR A 90 -7.01 -28.66 9.77
CA TYR A 90 -5.80 -28.03 10.29
C TYR A 90 -5.85 -27.90 11.81
N ASP A 91 -4.70 -28.04 12.47
CA ASP A 91 -4.58 -27.93 13.93
C ASP A 91 -4.81 -26.51 14.43
N SER A 92 -4.54 -25.50 13.59
CA SER A 92 -4.77 -24.10 13.93
C SER A 92 -5.10 -23.26 12.69
N VAL A 93 -5.65 -22.05 12.91
CA VAL A 93 -5.83 -21.04 11.86
C VAL A 93 -4.49 -20.64 11.23
N PHE A 94 -3.41 -20.60 12.03
CA PHE A 94 -2.08 -20.29 11.49
C PHE A 94 -1.60 -21.37 10.52
N ASP A 95 -1.78 -22.65 10.85
CA ASP A 95 -1.40 -23.74 9.94
C ASP A 95 -2.19 -23.67 8.65
N PHE A 96 -3.47 -23.37 8.74
CA PHE A 96 -4.34 -23.17 7.58
C PHE A 96 -3.88 -22.00 6.69
N LEU A 97 -3.59 -20.82 7.27
CA LEU A 97 -3.22 -19.62 6.52
C LEU A 97 -1.78 -19.68 5.99
N LEU A 98 -0.86 -20.32 6.71
CA LEU A 98 0.57 -20.40 6.33
C LEU A 98 0.85 -21.55 5.34
N PHE A 99 0.03 -22.61 5.33
CA PHE A 99 0.23 -23.76 4.46
C PHE A 99 0.30 -23.38 2.96
N PRO A 100 -0.66 -22.64 2.38
CA PRO A 100 -0.59 -22.24 0.97
C PRO A 100 0.54 -21.26 0.67
N GLN A 101 1.10 -20.62 1.71
CA GLN A 101 2.23 -19.70 1.60
C GLN A 101 3.60 -20.40 1.60
N ASN A 102 3.65 -21.70 1.87
CA ASN A 102 4.89 -22.46 2.11
C ASN A 102 5.76 -21.87 3.23
N VAL A 103 5.12 -21.35 4.29
CA VAL A 103 5.76 -20.73 5.44
C VAL A 103 5.44 -21.53 6.69
N THR A 104 6.47 -21.85 7.47
CA THR A 104 6.29 -22.51 8.75
C THR A 104 5.90 -21.52 9.85
N ARG A 105 5.23 -21.99 10.91
CA ARG A 105 4.92 -21.17 12.08
C ARG A 105 6.18 -20.55 12.69
N GLU A 106 7.28 -21.29 12.72
CA GLU A 106 8.58 -20.81 13.24
C GLU A 106 9.13 -19.66 12.39
N MET A 107 9.03 -19.73 11.05
CA MET A 107 9.44 -18.64 10.17
C MET A 107 8.61 -17.38 10.42
N TYR A 108 7.30 -17.55 10.56
CA TYR A 108 6.36 -16.46 10.84
C TYR A 108 6.68 -15.77 12.18
N ASP A 109 6.80 -16.55 13.27
CA ASP A 109 7.09 -15.99 14.59
C ASP A 109 8.47 -15.31 14.61
N ARG A 110 9.50 -15.91 14.00
CA ARG A 110 10.85 -15.30 13.89
C ARG A 110 10.84 -13.98 13.15
N GLN A 111 10.05 -13.85 12.08
CA GLN A 111 9.92 -12.58 11.34
C GLN A 111 9.33 -11.49 12.23
N ILE A 112 8.26 -11.80 12.96
CA ILE A 112 7.63 -10.84 13.89
C ILE A 112 8.61 -10.45 14.99
N ASP A 113 9.27 -11.41 15.61
CA ASP A 113 10.25 -11.17 16.69
C ASP A 113 11.41 -10.29 16.19
N THR A 114 11.93 -10.56 15.00
CA THR A 114 12.99 -9.74 14.39
C THR A 114 12.54 -8.31 14.16
N ILE A 115 11.34 -8.10 13.58
CA ILE A 115 10.78 -6.76 13.36
C ILE A 115 10.60 -6.03 14.70
N MET A 116 10.01 -6.69 15.67
CA MET A 116 9.73 -6.07 16.98
C MET A 116 11.01 -5.74 17.76
N ASN A 117 12.00 -6.61 17.74
CA ASN A 117 13.20 -6.46 18.56
C ASN A 117 14.29 -5.65 17.86
N GLU A 118 14.48 -5.82 16.56
CA GLU A 118 15.59 -5.21 15.83
C GLU A 118 15.18 -3.95 15.05
N LEU A 119 14.04 -3.94 14.34
CA LEU A 119 13.61 -2.79 13.56
C LEU A 119 13.02 -1.67 14.44
N SER A 120 12.24 -2.01 15.47
CA SER A 120 11.54 -1.01 16.27
C SER A 120 12.45 0.02 16.96
N PRO A 121 13.67 -0.32 17.45
CA PRO A 121 14.62 0.68 17.95
C PRO A 121 15.07 1.69 16.88
N HIS A 122 15.22 1.26 15.63
CA HIS A 122 15.57 2.13 14.51
C HIS A 122 14.43 3.09 14.17
N MET A 123 13.18 2.60 14.16
CA MET A 123 11.99 3.44 13.94
C MET A 123 11.86 4.51 15.02
N ARG A 124 12.11 4.17 16.28
CA ARG A 124 12.12 5.16 17.39
C ARG A 124 13.23 6.21 17.23
N ARG A 125 14.42 5.82 16.72
CA ARG A 125 15.50 6.78 16.41
C ARG A 125 15.10 7.70 15.26
N TYR A 126 14.48 7.16 14.23
CA TYR A 126 13.97 7.93 13.10
C TYR A 126 12.89 8.93 13.54
N ALA A 127 11.94 8.52 14.37
CA ALA A 127 10.93 9.42 14.92
C ALA A 127 11.54 10.58 15.73
N ARG A 128 12.59 10.30 16.54
CA ARG A 128 13.32 11.34 17.27
C ARG A 128 14.06 12.30 16.34
N LEU A 129 14.67 11.78 15.27
CA LEU A 129 15.31 12.59 14.25
C LEU A 129 14.28 13.52 13.58
N LYS A 130 13.14 12.95 13.16
CA LYS A 130 12.03 13.71 12.58
C LYS A 130 11.55 14.82 13.51
N LYS A 131 11.27 14.50 14.77
CA LYS A 131 10.91 15.50 15.78
C LYS A 131 11.87 16.67 15.80
N LYS A 132 13.18 16.39 15.83
CA LYS A 132 14.25 17.40 15.86
C LYS A 132 14.30 18.24 14.58
N VAL A 133 14.27 17.59 13.42
CA VAL A 133 14.40 18.27 12.11
C VAL A 133 13.18 19.15 11.83
N LEU A 134 11.98 18.66 12.15
CA LEU A 134 10.72 19.38 11.96
C LEU A 134 10.45 20.43 13.06
N GLY A 135 11.30 20.53 14.09
CA GLY A 135 11.13 21.48 15.18
C GLY A 135 9.90 21.26 16.05
N LEU A 136 9.40 20.02 16.12
CA LEU A 136 8.18 19.71 16.88
C LEU A 136 8.45 19.67 18.39
N GLU A 137 7.56 20.26 19.19
CA GLU A 137 7.61 20.13 20.65
C GLU A 137 7.29 18.71 21.08
N GLU A 138 6.34 18.07 20.41
CA GLU A 138 5.92 16.69 20.62
C GLU A 138 5.80 15.96 19.27
N MET A 139 6.20 14.68 19.23
CA MET A 139 6.01 13.80 18.09
C MET A 139 4.77 12.94 18.34
N THR A 140 3.76 13.14 17.52
CA THR A 140 2.50 12.39 17.58
C THR A 140 2.32 11.51 16.35
N TYR A 141 1.34 10.61 16.36
CA TYR A 141 1.08 9.69 15.25
C TYR A 141 0.89 10.41 13.88
N PRO A 142 0.08 11.48 13.77
CA PRO A 142 -0.07 12.21 12.52
C PRO A 142 1.21 12.87 11.99
N ASP A 143 2.27 12.97 12.79
CA ASP A 143 3.54 13.55 12.37
C ASP A 143 4.48 12.53 11.69
N LEU A 144 4.12 11.23 11.67
CA LEU A 144 5.00 10.17 11.21
C LEU A 144 5.28 10.22 9.70
N LEU A 145 4.33 10.65 8.88
CA LEU A 145 4.44 10.61 7.42
C LEU A 145 4.93 11.92 6.81
N VAL A 146 4.97 13.03 7.55
CA VAL A 146 5.50 14.31 7.05
C VAL A 146 6.93 14.16 6.55
N PRO A 147 7.28 14.65 5.36
CA PRO A 147 8.65 14.62 4.85
C PRO A 147 9.62 15.38 5.76
N LEU A 148 10.87 14.93 5.84
CA LEU A 148 11.93 15.65 6.59
C LEU A 148 12.22 17.03 5.99
N ASP A 149 12.18 17.14 4.66
CA ASP A 149 12.22 18.40 3.94
C ASP A 149 10.90 18.60 3.21
N SER A 150 10.02 19.34 3.84
CA SER A 150 8.68 19.60 3.31
C SER A 150 8.69 20.62 2.15
N ASP A 151 9.79 21.32 1.91
CA ASP A 151 9.94 22.26 0.79
C ASP A 151 10.47 21.56 -0.46
N TYR A 152 11.05 20.38 -0.31
CA TYR A 152 11.49 19.55 -1.41
C TYR A 152 10.38 18.56 -1.82
N SER A 153 9.56 18.98 -2.77
CA SER A 153 8.52 18.15 -3.38
C SER A 153 8.53 18.33 -4.90
N PRO A 154 9.47 17.68 -5.61
CA PRO A 154 9.56 17.80 -7.05
C PRO A 154 8.27 17.29 -7.70
N SER A 155 7.71 18.11 -8.60
CA SER A 155 6.59 17.66 -9.43
C SER A 155 7.13 16.79 -10.58
N VAL A 156 6.47 15.67 -10.82
CA VAL A 156 6.85 14.71 -11.86
C VAL A 156 5.68 14.50 -12.81
N THR A 157 5.90 14.63 -14.09
CA THR A 157 4.92 14.31 -15.12
C THR A 157 4.86 12.80 -15.37
N TRP A 158 3.75 12.31 -15.92
CA TRP A 158 3.62 10.90 -16.30
C TRP A 158 4.72 10.46 -17.29
N LYS A 159 5.12 11.34 -18.20
CA LYS A 159 6.20 11.07 -19.15
C LYS A 159 7.58 10.97 -18.47
N GLU A 160 7.83 11.77 -17.46
CA GLU A 160 9.05 11.67 -16.65
C GLU A 160 9.05 10.41 -15.79
N CYS A 161 7.89 9.94 -15.33
CA CYS A 161 7.76 8.67 -14.63
C CYS A 161 8.30 7.51 -15.46
N GLU A 162 7.93 7.42 -16.75
CA GLU A 162 8.48 6.40 -17.66
C GLU A 162 10.01 6.48 -17.75
N LYS A 163 10.55 7.70 -17.86
CA LYS A 163 11.99 7.91 -17.91
C LYS A 163 12.68 7.44 -16.62
N TYR A 164 12.18 7.85 -15.45
CA TYR A 164 12.72 7.43 -14.16
C TYR A 164 12.65 5.91 -13.98
N ALA A 165 11.54 5.28 -14.39
CA ALA A 165 11.39 3.84 -14.33
C ALA A 165 12.42 3.14 -15.23
N ALA A 166 12.57 3.55 -16.49
CA ALA A 166 13.51 2.95 -17.42
C ALA A 166 14.97 3.13 -16.97
N GLU A 167 15.36 4.31 -16.53
CA GLU A 167 16.70 4.60 -16.02
C GLU A 167 17.01 3.86 -14.72
N GLY A 168 16.07 3.90 -13.76
CA GLY A 168 16.23 3.26 -12.45
C GLY A 168 16.34 1.74 -12.52
N LEU A 169 15.61 1.13 -13.44
CA LEU A 169 15.54 -0.32 -13.61
C LEU A 169 16.49 -0.87 -14.69
N SER A 170 17.33 -0.02 -15.31
CA SER A 170 18.21 -0.41 -16.43
C SER A 170 19.13 -1.59 -16.12
N ILE A 171 19.53 -1.76 -14.86
CA ILE A 171 20.35 -2.89 -14.41
C ILE A 171 19.65 -4.26 -14.56
N MET A 172 18.32 -4.28 -14.66
CA MET A 172 17.52 -5.48 -14.87
C MET A 172 17.65 -6.09 -16.29
N GLY A 173 18.29 -5.35 -17.20
CA GLY A 173 18.57 -5.78 -18.57
C GLY A 173 17.48 -5.42 -19.59
N ASP A 174 17.82 -5.57 -20.86
CA ASP A 174 17.04 -5.06 -21.99
C ASP A 174 15.60 -5.61 -22.04
N ASP A 175 15.41 -6.88 -21.72
CA ASP A 175 14.07 -7.50 -21.81
C ASP A 175 13.13 -6.96 -20.71
N TYR A 176 13.67 -6.63 -19.53
CA TYR A 176 12.90 -5.98 -18.50
C TYR A 176 12.53 -4.54 -18.89
N ILE A 177 13.46 -3.79 -19.46
CA ILE A 177 13.22 -2.43 -19.94
C ILE A 177 12.23 -2.38 -21.10
N LYS A 178 12.26 -3.36 -22.01
CA LYS A 178 11.21 -3.51 -23.03
C LYS A 178 9.83 -3.69 -22.40
N MET A 179 9.72 -4.48 -21.33
CA MET A 179 8.47 -4.66 -20.60
C MET A 179 8.03 -3.35 -19.94
N VAL A 180 8.96 -2.58 -19.36
CA VAL A 180 8.66 -1.26 -18.79
C VAL A 180 8.06 -0.34 -19.86
N HIS A 181 8.71 -0.17 -20.99
CA HIS A 181 8.16 0.64 -22.10
C HIS A 181 6.80 0.11 -22.60
N GLU A 182 6.68 -1.21 -22.75
CA GLU A 182 5.41 -1.85 -23.14
C GLU A 182 4.28 -1.46 -22.18
N ALA A 183 4.54 -1.39 -20.86
CA ALA A 183 3.55 -1.04 -19.85
C ALA A 183 2.99 0.38 -20.04
N PHE A 184 3.84 1.35 -20.38
CA PHE A 184 3.42 2.71 -20.67
C PHE A 184 2.75 2.84 -22.05
N GLU A 185 3.32 2.26 -23.10
CA GLU A 185 2.81 2.35 -24.47
C GLU A 185 1.45 1.64 -24.65
N ARG A 186 1.29 0.45 -24.05
CA ARG A 186 0.06 -0.35 -24.16
C ARG A 186 -0.96 -0.05 -23.09
N ARG A 187 -0.75 1.01 -22.32
CA ARG A 187 -1.71 1.51 -21.34
C ARG A 187 -2.07 0.46 -20.29
N TRP A 188 -1.06 -0.23 -19.72
CA TRP A 188 -1.30 -1.11 -18.59
C TRP A 188 -1.76 -0.33 -17.35
N PHE A 189 -1.41 0.96 -17.28
CA PHE A 189 -1.73 1.84 -16.16
C PHE A 189 -3.08 2.56 -16.34
N ASP A 190 -3.96 2.38 -15.38
CA ASP A 190 -5.04 3.32 -15.08
C ASP A 190 -4.55 4.25 -13.98
N TYR A 191 -3.95 5.37 -14.34
CA TYR A 191 -3.27 6.26 -13.40
C TYR A 191 -4.07 7.51 -13.02
N ALA A 192 -5.08 7.90 -13.78
CA ALA A 192 -5.82 9.14 -13.53
C ALA A 192 -6.65 9.06 -12.24
N ARG A 193 -6.64 10.13 -11.44
CA ARG A 193 -7.54 10.26 -10.28
C ARG A 193 -8.97 10.45 -10.75
N ASN A 194 -9.89 9.75 -10.11
CA ASN A 194 -11.32 9.87 -10.35
C ASN A 194 -12.09 9.76 -9.03
N GLN A 195 -13.25 10.41 -8.97
CA GLN A 195 -14.18 10.24 -7.86
C GLN A 195 -14.64 8.77 -7.77
N GLY A 196 -14.59 8.19 -6.57
CA GLY A 196 -14.95 6.78 -6.34
C GLY A 196 -13.87 5.77 -6.71
N LYS A 197 -12.70 6.22 -7.21
CA LYS A 197 -11.55 5.35 -7.42
C LYS A 197 -10.90 4.99 -6.08
N SER A 198 -10.48 3.73 -5.94
CA SER A 198 -9.77 3.26 -4.75
C SER A 198 -8.45 4.02 -4.56
N THR A 199 -8.05 4.22 -3.31
CA THR A 199 -6.72 4.73 -2.95
C THR A 199 -5.66 3.63 -3.11
N GLY A 200 -4.38 4.05 -3.20
CA GLY A 200 -3.24 3.15 -3.36
C GLY A 200 -3.03 2.70 -4.80
N GLY A 201 -2.23 1.65 -4.97
CA GLY A 201 -1.94 0.99 -6.23
C GLY A 201 -2.14 -0.51 -6.13
N PHE A 202 -2.38 -1.17 -7.25
CA PHE A 202 -2.29 -2.62 -7.36
C PHE A 202 -2.00 -3.06 -8.79
N CYS A 203 -1.38 -4.22 -8.93
CA CYS A 203 -1.16 -4.89 -10.21
C CYS A 203 -1.96 -6.20 -10.28
N ALA A 204 -2.78 -6.36 -11.31
CA ALA A 204 -3.45 -7.61 -11.64
C ALA A 204 -2.94 -8.14 -12.97
N SER A 205 -2.52 -9.39 -13.02
CA SER A 205 -1.95 -10.02 -14.22
C SER A 205 -2.66 -11.34 -14.55
N PRO A 206 -3.91 -11.30 -15.05
CA PRO A 206 -4.62 -12.52 -15.41
C PRO A 206 -3.85 -13.34 -16.44
N TYR A 207 -3.84 -14.65 -16.28
CA TYR A 207 -3.12 -15.58 -17.13
C TYR A 207 -3.43 -15.34 -18.62
N GLY A 208 -2.37 -15.15 -19.43
CA GLY A 208 -2.49 -14.93 -20.88
C GLY A 208 -3.08 -13.59 -21.32
N LYS A 209 -3.27 -12.62 -20.41
CA LYS A 209 -3.89 -11.30 -20.73
C LYS A 209 -2.96 -10.10 -20.56
N GLY A 210 -1.79 -10.27 -19.96
CA GLY A 210 -0.92 -9.16 -19.60
C GLY A 210 -1.26 -8.56 -18.24
N SER A 211 -0.72 -7.39 -17.95
CA SER A 211 -0.87 -6.73 -16.64
C SER A 211 -1.78 -5.50 -16.73
N PHE A 212 -2.51 -5.27 -15.65
CA PHE A 212 -3.36 -4.09 -15.43
C PHE A 212 -2.95 -3.47 -14.09
N ILE A 213 -2.54 -2.22 -14.12
CA ILE A 213 -2.04 -1.50 -12.95
C ILE A 213 -2.96 -0.33 -12.67
N LEU A 214 -3.50 -0.27 -11.45
CA LEU A 214 -4.27 0.88 -10.98
C LEU A 214 -3.38 1.74 -10.09
N LEU A 215 -3.41 3.06 -10.31
CA LEU A 215 -2.75 4.08 -9.50
C LEU A 215 -3.70 5.26 -9.29
N SER A 216 -3.40 6.08 -8.28
CA SER A 216 -3.99 7.40 -8.08
C SER A 216 -2.89 8.46 -8.18
N TRP A 217 -2.54 8.86 -9.42
CA TRP A 217 -1.42 9.73 -9.74
C TRP A 217 -1.63 11.18 -9.29
N ASN A 218 -0.70 11.71 -8.50
CA ASN A 218 -0.70 13.09 -8.00
C ASN A 218 0.46 13.94 -8.55
N GLY A 219 1.36 13.34 -9.33
CA GLY A 219 2.54 14.01 -9.86
C GLY A 219 3.67 14.20 -8.83
N ARG A 220 3.77 13.34 -7.85
CA ARG A 220 4.83 13.34 -6.83
C ARG A 220 5.86 12.26 -7.11
N MET A 221 7.05 12.42 -6.56
CA MET A 221 8.08 11.37 -6.65
C MET A 221 7.63 10.06 -5.97
N SER A 222 6.84 10.13 -4.90
CA SER A 222 6.22 8.94 -4.29
C SER A 222 5.37 8.13 -5.28
N ASP A 223 4.67 8.81 -6.20
CA ASP A 223 3.86 8.12 -7.19
C ASP A 223 4.73 7.37 -8.23
N VAL A 224 5.95 7.91 -8.50
CA VAL A 224 6.94 7.19 -9.33
C VAL A 224 7.39 5.91 -8.64
N PHE A 225 7.66 5.95 -7.33
CA PHE A 225 7.98 4.76 -6.54
C PHE A 225 6.85 3.74 -6.59
N THR A 226 5.60 4.19 -6.42
CA THR A 226 4.43 3.30 -6.53
C THR A 226 4.33 2.69 -7.93
N ALA A 227 4.49 3.48 -9.00
CA ALA A 227 4.46 2.94 -10.36
C ALA A 227 5.57 1.90 -10.61
N VAL A 228 6.77 2.14 -10.09
CA VAL A 228 7.92 1.25 -10.20
C VAL A 228 7.74 -0.02 -9.35
N HIS A 229 7.09 0.10 -8.18
CA HIS A 229 6.65 -1.03 -7.35
C HIS A 229 5.70 -1.94 -8.14
N GLU A 230 4.64 -1.38 -8.71
CA GLU A 230 3.65 -2.16 -9.48
C GLU A 230 4.26 -2.79 -10.74
N LEU A 231 5.27 -2.15 -11.37
CA LEU A 231 6.05 -2.76 -12.44
C LEU A 231 6.84 -3.99 -11.96
N GLY A 232 7.25 -4.02 -10.69
CA GLY A 232 7.87 -5.20 -10.07
C GLY A 232 6.93 -6.40 -10.05
N HIS A 233 5.70 -6.18 -9.62
CA HIS A 233 4.65 -7.20 -9.70
C HIS A 233 4.36 -7.62 -11.14
N ALA A 234 4.20 -6.66 -12.06
CA ALA A 234 3.93 -6.94 -13.46
C ALA A 234 5.03 -7.81 -14.11
N GLY A 235 6.30 -7.50 -13.83
CA GLY A 235 7.44 -8.28 -14.29
C GLY A 235 7.45 -9.70 -13.72
N HIS A 236 7.20 -9.84 -12.42
CA HIS A 236 7.13 -11.13 -11.74
C HIS A 236 5.99 -11.99 -12.29
N PHE A 237 4.76 -11.46 -12.36
CA PHE A 237 3.62 -12.20 -12.87
C PHE A 237 3.75 -12.52 -14.36
N LYS A 238 4.34 -11.63 -15.16
CA LYS A 238 4.64 -11.92 -16.58
C LYS A 238 5.60 -13.11 -16.71
N ALA A 239 6.63 -13.17 -15.86
CA ALA A 239 7.58 -14.30 -15.85
C ALA A 239 6.90 -15.58 -15.36
N ALA A 240 6.08 -15.53 -14.30
CA ALA A 240 5.33 -16.68 -13.81
C ALA A 240 4.37 -17.21 -14.88
N ASN A 241 3.55 -16.34 -15.49
CA ASN A 241 2.59 -16.69 -16.53
C ASN A 241 3.25 -17.30 -17.81
N ALA A 242 4.50 -16.90 -18.10
CA ALA A 242 5.23 -17.41 -19.25
C ALA A 242 5.87 -18.80 -19.01
N ASN A 243 6.16 -19.14 -17.75
CA ASN A 243 6.96 -20.33 -17.40
C ASN A 243 6.19 -21.38 -16.59
N GLN A 244 5.01 -21.03 -16.09
CA GLN A 244 4.19 -21.94 -15.27
C GLN A 244 2.85 -22.24 -15.95
N SER A 245 2.21 -23.32 -15.52
CA SER A 245 0.83 -23.59 -15.89
C SER A 245 -0.11 -22.64 -15.13
N ILE A 246 -1.33 -22.45 -15.64
CA ILE A 246 -2.33 -21.62 -14.95
C ILE A 246 -2.60 -22.07 -13.50
N LEU A 247 -2.35 -23.32 -13.18
CA LEU A 247 -2.56 -23.90 -11.84
C LEU A 247 -1.41 -23.57 -10.88
N ASP A 248 -0.27 -23.09 -11.39
CA ASP A 248 0.96 -22.88 -10.62
C ASP A 248 1.43 -21.43 -10.66
N THR A 249 0.55 -20.50 -11.04
CA THR A 249 0.88 -19.06 -11.14
C THR A 249 0.63 -18.27 -9.85
N ASP A 250 -0.01 -18.89 -8.84
CA ASP A 250 -0.21 -18.26 -7.54
C ASP A 250 1.12 -18.10 -6.80
N VAL A 251 1.39 -16.87 -6.37
CA VAL A 251 2.63 -16.52 -5.67
C VAL A 251 2.35 -16.37 -4.19
N SER A 252 3.24 -16.94 -3.36
CA SER A 252 3.17 -16.74 -1.90
C SER A 252 3.18 -15.25 -1.55
N THR A 253 2.27 -14.84 -0.68
CA THR A 253 2.22 -13.47 -0.13
C THR A 253 3.54 -13.07 0.56
N TYR A 254 4.28 -14.03 1.11
CA TYR A 254 5.60 -13.81 1.69
C TYR A 254 6.67 -13.43 0.67
N PHE A 255 6.45 -13.74 -0.60
CA PHE A 255 7.42 -13.47 -1.67
C PHE A 255 6.96 -12.42 -2.66
N VAL A 256 5.66 -12.18 -2.76
CA VAL A 256 5.07 -11.31 -3.78
C VAL A 256 5.63 -9.89 -3.78
N GLU A 257 5.99 -9.36 -2.61
CA GLU A 257 6.55 -8.02 -2.44
C GLU A 257 8.08 -7.94 -2.67
N ALA A 258 8.77 -9.05 -2.83
CA ALA A 258 10.21 -9.00 -3.05
C ALA A 258 10.58 -8.35 -4.40
N PRO A 259 9.97 -8.67 -5.54
CA PRO A 259 10.25 -8.02 -6.81
C PRO A 259 9.87 -6.53 -6.82
N SER A 260 8.74 -6.18 -6.23
CA SER A 260 8.26 -4.80 -6.15
C SER A 260 9.20 -3.93 -5.29
N THR A 261 9.57 -4.41 -4.11
CA THR A 261 10.51 -3.71 -3.21
C THR A 261 11.91 -3.59 -3.81
N ILE A 262 12.39 -4.61 -4.53
CA ILE A 262 13.69 -4.54 -5.24
C ILE A 262 13.65 -3.42 -6.29
N ASN A 263 12.59 -3.28 -7.05
CA ASN A 263 12.43 -2.20 -8.02
C ASN A 263 12.52 -0.83 -7.36
N GLU A 264 11.85 -0.63 -6.21
CA GLU A 264 11.93 0.62 -5.46
C GLU A 264 13.37 0.92 -4.99
N LEU A 265 14.08 -0.10 -4.49
CA LEU A 265 15.48 0.05 -4.06
C LEU A 265 16.41 0.40 -5.22
N LEU A 266 16.19 -0.18 -6.41
CA LEU A 266 16.97 0.13 -7.62
C LEU A 266 16.70 1.56 -8.09
N LEU A 267 15.43 2.00 -8.09
CA LEU A 267 15.07 3.39 -8.37
C LEU A 267 15.73 4.33 -7.38
N ALA A 268 15.61 4.07 -6.07
CA ALA A 268 16.21 4.89 -5.03
C ALA A 268 17.73 5.01 -5.22
N HIS A 269 18.42 3.90 -5.52
CA HIS A 269 19.86 3.90 -5.78
C HIS A 269 20.23 4.72 -7.03
N SER A 270 19.40 4.66 -8.06
CA SER A 270 19.60 5.47 -9.28
C SER A 270 19.44 6.96 -9.02
N LEU A 271 18.47 7.35 -8.20
CA LEU A 271 18.21 8.76 -7.86
C LEU A 271 19.28 9.38 -6.94
N LEU A 272 20.04 8.54 -6.22
CA LEU A 272 21.12 9.00 -5.33
C LEU A 272 22.48 9.19 -6.04
N LYS A 273 22.58 8.85 -7.31
CA LYS A 273 23.78 9.06 -8.15
C LYS A 273 23.78 10.41 -8.80
#